data_dbd7ae95f42ff50eed9542f92c84ff94
#
_entry.id   dbd7ae95f42ff50eed9542f92c84ff94
#
_cell.length_a   1.000
_cell.length_b   1.000
_cell.length_c   1.000
_cell.angle_alpha   90.00
_cell.angle_beta   90.00
_cell.angle_gamma   90.00
#
_symmetry.space_group_name_H-M   'P 1'
#
loop_
_entity.id
_entity.type
_entity.pdbx_description
1 polymer ?
#
loop_
_entity_poly.entity_id
_entity_poly.type
_entity_poly.pdbx_seq_one_letter_code
_entity_poly.pdbx_strand_id
1 'polypeptide(L)'
;MPSGVSYLKRNQDVLPSDQRYEMCLLAAEDISFLEVSDMEIKRSGNSYTRDTIKQLLQDDPSSTYYFITGTDTFFMLDKWKDPEYIFSHCIIAVAQRADAANRTDTDLIRKIREYEGRYNAAIRTLDIRISDLSSSTVRDYIAEGRDIRSFVPDKVAKYIKENGLYR
;
A
#
# COMPACT_ATOMS: atom_id res chain seq x y z
N MET A 1 -3.66 5.02 4.07
CA MET A 1 -5.07 4.53 4.11
C MET A 1 -5.04 3.03 4.32
N PRO A 2 -5.35 2.52 5.50
CA PRO A 2 -5.43 1.09 5.74
C PRO A 2 -6.74 0.52 5.14
N SER A 3 -6.64 -0.66 4.53
CA SER A 3 -7.82 -1.32 3.94
C SER A 3 -8.79 -1.82 5.02
N GLY A 4 -10.09 -1.78 4.75
CA GLY A 4 -11.10 -2.47 5.54
C GLY A 4 -10.93 -3.98 5.41
N VAL A 5 -11.82 -4.64 4.68
CA VAL A 5 -11.67 -6.07 4.35
C VAL A 5 -10.87 -6.20 3.05
N SER A 6 -9.62 -6.66 3.14
CA SER A 6 -8.79 -6.86 1.96
C SER A 6 -9.27 -8.07 1.15
N TYR A 7 -9.63 -7.85 -0.11
CA TYR A 7 -9.99 -8.91 -1.04
C TYR A 7 -8.86 -9.94 -1.26
N LEU A 8 -7.61 -9.47 -1.24
CA LEU A 8 -6.42 -10.31 -1.51
C LEU A 8 -5.92 -11.08 -0.27
N LYS A 9 -6.39 -10.74 0.93
CA LYS A 9 -5.87 -11.28 2.21
C LYS A 9 -6.93 -12.01 3.04
N ARG A 10 -7.98 -12.55 2.43
CA ARG A 10 -9.11 -13.19 3.13
C ARG A 10 -8.73 -14.35 4.04
N ASN A 11 -7.62 -15.01 3.79
CA ASN A 11 -7.14 -16.19 4.52
C ASN A 11 -5.89 -15.92 5.37
N GLN A 12 -5.55 -14.67 5.66
CA GLN A 12 -4.43 -14.30 6.51
C GLN A 12 -4.95 -13.76 7.85
N ASP A 13 -4.26 -14.07 8.94
CA ASP A 13 -4.46 -13.44 10.25
C ASP A 13 -4.07 -11.96 10.17
N VAL A 14 -5.04 -11.14 9.77
CA VAL A 14 -4.90 -9.69 9.70
C VAL A 14 -5.54 -9.10 10.95
N LEU A 15 -4.78 -8.28 11.68
CA LEU A 15 -5.30 -7.55 12.82
C LEU A 15 -6.59 -6.77 12.49
N PRO A 16 -7.46 -6.53 13.47
CA PRO A 16 -8.62 -5.66 13.33
C PRO A 16 -8.28 -4.32 12.68
N SER A 17 -9.21 -3.79 11.91
CA SER A 17 -8.97 -2.57 11.12
C SER A 17 -8.70 -1.33 11.97
N ASP A 18 -9.30 -1.25 13.14
CA ASP A 18 -9.10 -0.20 14.14
C ASP A 18 -7.68 -0.17 14.68
N GLN A 19 -7.11 -1.33 15.03
CA GLN A 19 -5.72 -1.43 15.47
C GLN A 19 -4.73 -1.05 14.35
N ARG A 20 -5.01 -1.47 13.11
CA ARG A 20 -4.19 -1.09 11.96
C ARG A 20 -4.27 0.41 11.66
N TYR A 21 -5.44 0.98 11.83
CA TYR A 21 -5.66 2.42 11.67
C TYR A 21 -4.90 3.21 12.72
N GLU A 22 -5.00 2.79 13.99
CA GLU A 22 -4.27 3.43 15.09
C GLU A 22 -2.75 3.42 14.87
N MET A 23 -2.19 2.29 14.44
CA MET A 23 -0.77 2.24 14.07
C MET A 23 -0.40 3.19 12.93
N CYS A 24 -1.28 3.38 11.96
CA CYS A 24 -1.06 4.36 10.88
C CYS A 24 -1.11 5.80 11.40
N LEU A 25 -2.05 6.13 12.31
CA LEU A 25 -2.13 7.44 12.95
C LEU A 25 -0.84 7.75 13.71
N LEU A 26 -0.40 6.82 14.56
CA LEU A 26 0.84 6.96 15.33
C LEU A 26 2.07 7.10 14.42
N ALA A 27 2.09 6.41 13.28
CA ALA A 27 3.19 6.51 12.32
C ALA A 27 3.22 7.85 11.58
N ALA A 28 2.07 8.48 11.36
CA ALA A 28 1.95 9.73 10.61
C ALA A 28 2.00 10.99 11.50
N GLU A 29 1.86 10.85 12.82
CA GLU A 29 1.63 11.96 13.76
C GLU A 29 2.67 13.08 13.66
N ASP A 30 3.93 12.75 13.45
CA ASP A 30 5.03 13.71 13.38
C ASP A 30 5.35 14.16 11.94
N ILE A 31 4.50 13.78 10.93
CA ILE A 31 4.72 14.06 9.52
C ILE A 31 3.59 14.95 8.99
N SER A 32 3.82 16.26 8.96
CA SER A 32 2.79 17.29 8.71
C SER A 32 2.08 17.20 7.34
N PHE A 33 2.67 16.53 6.35
CA PHE A 33 2.09 16.36 5.02
C PHE A 33 1.42 15.00 4.81
N LEU A 34 1.39 14.14 5.86
CA LEU A 34 0.70 12.85 5.80
C LEU A 34 -0.65 12.95 6.52
N GLU A 35 -1.67 12.46 5.84
CA GLU A 35 -3.00 12.26 6.39
C GLU A 35 -3.38 10.78 6.34
N VAL A 36 -3.95 10.26 7.43
CA VAL A 36 -4.43 8.89 7.50
C VAL A 36 -5.93 8.87 7.34
N SER A 37 -6.40 8.32 6.23
CA SER A 37 -7.83 8.19 5.94
C SER A 37 -8.36 6.82 6.36
N ASP A 38 -9.54 6.79 6.98
CA ASP A 38 -10.30 5.60 7.35
C ASP A 38 -11.39 5.23 6.33
N MET A 39 -11.37 5.88 5.17
CA MET A 39 -12.36 5.74 4.10
C MET A 39 -12.68 4.27 3.74
N GLU A 40 -11.64 3.44 3.61
CA GLU A 40 -11.82 2.01 3.29
C GLU A 40 -12.31 1.19 4.49
N ILE A 41 -11.99 1.61 5.72
CA ILE A 41 -12.47 0.95 6.94
C ILE A 41 -13.97 1.19 7.13
N LYS A 42 -14.43 2.41 6.87
CA LYS A 42 -15.85 2.80 6.99
C LYS A 42 -16.73 2.17 5.90
N ARG A 43 -16.12 1.74 4.78
CA ARG A 43 -16.86 1.12 3.69
C ARG A 43 -17.17 -0.34 4.02
N SER A 44 -18.44 -0.71 3.94
CA SER A 44 -18.86 -2.10 4.08
C SER A 44 -18.38 -2.98 2.92
N GLY A 45 -18.04 -4.23 3.21
CA GLY A 45 -17.60 -5.19 2.20
C GLY A 45 -16.11 -5.10 1.84
N ASN A 46 -15.76 -5.62 0.66
CA ASN A 46 -14.37 -5.65 0.21
C ASN A 46 -13.86 -4.27 -0.19
N SER A 47 -12.62 -3.95 0.20
CA SER A 47 -11.92 -2.76 -0.29
C SER A 47 -11.34 -3.01 -1.68
N TYR A 48 -11.79 -2.25 -2.66
CA TYR A 48 -11.23 -2.24 -4.01
C TYR A 48 -10.67 -0.85 -4.32
N THR A 49 -9.46 -0.78 -4.85
CA THR A 49 -8.80 0.48 -5.21
C THR A 49 -9.62 1.32 -6.19
N ARG A 50 -10.31 0.68 -7.14
CA ARG A 50 -11.25 1.35 -8.05
C ARG A 50 -12.32 2.16 -7.29
N ASP A 51 -12.91 1.57 -6.26
CA ASP A 51 -13.98 2.23 -5.51
C ASP A 51 -13.43 3.37 -4.63
N THR A 52 -12.19 3.23 -4.16
CA THR A 52 -11.47 4.26 -3.41
C THR A 52 -11.12 5.46 -4.29
N ILE A 53 -10.56 5.23 -5.48
CA ILE A 53 -10.29 6.30 -6.46
C ILE A 53 -11.59 7.02 -6.84
N LYS A 54 -12.68 6.27 -7.08
CA LYS A 54 -13.98 6.86 -7.40
C LYS A 54 -14.47 7.80 -6.30
N GLN A 55 -14.36 7.41 -5.04
CA GLN A 55 -14.76 8.25 -3.91
C GLN A 55 -13.88 9.49 -3.79
N LEU A 56 -12.56 9.35 -3.88
CA LEU A 56 -11.62 10.47 -3.85
C LEU A 56 -11.95 11.52 -4.92
N LEU A 57 -12.24 11.08 -6.14
CA LEU A 57 -12.65 11.97 -7.24
C LEU A 57 -14.02 12.62 -7.05
N GLN A 58 -14.93 12.00 -6.29
CA GLN A 58 -16.20 12.61 -5.92
C GLN A 58 -16.01 13.68 -4.84
N ASP A 59 -15.11 13.44 -3.88
CA ASP A 59 -14.81 14.36 -2.78
C ASP A 59 -14.00 15.57 -3.26
N ASP A 60 -13.03 15.36 -4.16
CA ASP A 60 -12.25 16.42 -4.82
C ASP A 60 -11.94 16.06 -6.28
N PRO A 61 -12.80 16.49 -7.23
CA PRO A 61 -12.62 16.22 -8.65
C PRO A 61 -11.50 17.05 -9.31
N SER A 62 -10.97 18.06 -8.61
CA SER A 62 -9.92 18.94 -9.14
C SER A 62 -8.51 18.41 -8.88
N SER A 63 -8.36 17.48 -7.93
CA SER A 63 -7.06 16.93 -7.56
C SER A 63 -6.55 15.88 -8.53
N THR A 64 -5.22 15.84 -8.70
CA THR A 64 -4.53 14.75 -9.40
C THR A 64 -4.08 13.70 -8.41
N TYR A 65 -4.58 12.48 -8.57
CA TYR A 65 -4.27 11.37 -7.67
C TYR A 65 -3.11 10.52 -8.19
N TYR A 66 -2.20 10.19 -7.29
CA TYR A 66 -1.09 9.27 -7.54
C TYR A 66 -1.30 7.99 -6.72
N PHE A 67 -1.36 6.85 -7.39
CA PHE A 67 -1.36 5.56 -6.73
C PHE A 67 0.08 5.02 -6.62
N ILE A 68 0.66 5.10 -5.42
CA ILE A 68 2.02 4.63 -5.15
C ILE A 68 1.97 3.12 -4.92
N THR A 69 2.81 2.37 -5.63
CA THR A 69 2.86 0.92 -5.52
C THR A 69 4.27 0.37 -5.71
N GLY A 70 4.55 -0.78 -5.12
CA GLY A 70 5.77 -1.53 -5.42
C GLY A 70 5.65 -2.33 -6.72
N THR A 71 6.79 -2.77 -7.25
CA THR A 71 6.91 -3.53 -8.51
C THR A 71 6.01 -4.76 -8.52
N ASP A 72 5.96 -5.53 -7.42
CA ASP A 72 5.15 -6.76 -7.35
C ASP A 72 3.67 -6.51 -7.57
N THR A 73 3.12 -5.50 -6.90
CA THR A 73 1.74 -5.08 -7.06
C THR A 73 1.49 -4.51 -8.45
N PHE A 74 2.42 -3.69 -8.97
CA PHE A 74 2.32 -3.12 -10.31
C PHE A 74 2.12 -4.17 -11.40
N PHE A 75 2.87 -5.27 -11.34
CA PHE A 75 2.74 -6.37 -12.32
C PHE A 75 1.40 -7.12 -12.25
N MET A 76 0.61 -6.88 -11.22
CA MET A 76 -0.69 -7.54 -11.01
C MET A 76 -1.89 -6.60 -11.15
N LEU A 77 -1.68 -5.32 -11.42
CA LEU A 77 -2.76 -4.32 -11.47
C LEU A 77 -3.83 -4.64 -12.53
N ASP A 78 -3.44 -5.26 -13.64
CA ASP A 78 -4.35 -5.71 -14.69
C ASP A 78 -5.32 -6.84 -14.26
N LYS A 79 -5.05 -7.48 -13.12
CA LYS A 79 -5.91 -8.51 -12.51
C LYS A 79 -6.84 -7.97 -11.44
N TRP A 80 -6.72 -6.68 -11.13
CA TRP A 80 -7.56 -6.04 -10.13
C TRP A 80 -8.95 -5.74 -10.68
N LYS A 81 -9.88 -5.40 -9.79
CA LYS A 81 -11.23 -5.02 -10.18
C LYS A 81 -11.20 -3.73 -10.99
N ASP A 82 -11.71 -3.79 -12.22
CA ASP A 82 -11.82 -2.66 -13.14
C ASP A 82 -10.48 -1.90 -13.33
N PRO A 83 -9.45 -2.55 -13.90
CA PRO A 83 -8.14 -1.94 -14.07
C PRO A 83 -8.16 -0.72 -14.99
N GLU A 84 -9.06 -0.70 -15.98
CA GLU A 84 -9.24 0.45 -16.89
C GLU A 84 -9.58 1.71 -16.10
N TYR A 85 -10.49 1.59 -15.13
CA TYR A 85 -10.84 2.72 -14.27
C TYR A 85 -9.64 3.21 -13.45
N ILE A 86 -8.86 2.30 -12.88
CA ILE A 86 -7.66 2.65 -12.11
C ILE A 86 -6.67 3.42 -12.97
N PHE A 87 -6.31 2.86 -14.14
CA PHE A 87 -5.31 3.47 -15.02
C PHE A 87 -5.76 4.79 -15.66
N SER A 88 -7.05 5.00 -15.87
CA SER A 88 -7.58 6.23 -16.50
C SER A 88 -7.79 7.38 -15.50
N HIS A 89 -7.83 7.11 -14.19
CA HIS A 89 -8.20 8.10 -13.19
C HIS A 89 -7.12 8.43 -12.17
N CYS A 90 -5.96 7.79 -12.23
CA CYS A 90 -4.81 8.14 -11.40
C CYS A 90 -3.50 7.87 -12.13
N ILE A 91 -2.46 8.57 -11.71
CA ILE A 91 -1.09 8.31 -12.14
C ILE A 91 -0.53 7.18 -11.29
N ILE A 92 0.00 6.13 -11.91
CA ILE A 92 0.64 5.04 -11.18
C ILE A 92 2.10 5.40 -10.91
N ALA A 93 2.47 5.51 -9.64
CA ALA A 93 3.84 5.77 -9.21
C ALA A 93 4.48 4.46 -8.72
N VAL A 94 5.42 3.92 -9.48
CA VAL A 94 6.04 2.61 -9.23
C VAL A 94 7.36 2.78 -8.51
N ALA A 95 7.43 2.28 -7.28
CA ALA A 95 8.65 2.23 -6.51
C ALA A 95 9.35 0.87 -6.72
N GLN A 96 10.62 0.90 -7.14
CA GLN A 96 11.41 -0.31 -7.33
C GLN A 96 11.96 -0.82 -5.99
N ARG A 97 11.87 -2.15 -5.79
CA ARG A 97 12.61 -2.86 -4.74
C ARG A 97 13.88 -3.44 -5.32
N ALA A 98 14.99 -3.35 -4.59
CA ALA A 98 16.30 -3.81 -5.05
C ALA A 98 16.34 -5.33 -5.35
N ASP A 99 15.45 -6.12 -4.76
CA ASP A 99 15.41 -7.59 -4.85
C ASP A 99 14.06 -8.15 -5.33
N ALA A 100 13.26 -7.33 -6.04
CA ALA A 100 11.95 -7.75 -6.55
C ALA A 100 12.08 -8.98 -7.45
N ALA A 101 11.99 -10.15 -6.81
CA ALA A 101 11.72 -11.47 -7.40
C ALA A 101 12.29 -11.71 -8.81
N ASN A 102 13.62 -11.58 -9.00
CA ASN A 102 14.32 -11.85 -10.28
C ASN A 102 13.80 -11.06 -11.50
N ARG A 103 13.05 -9.96 -11.30
CA ARG A 103 12.56 -9.11 -12.38
C ARG A 103 13.60 -8.07 -12.75
N THR A 104 13.91 -7.98 -14.02
CA THR A 104 14.88 -7.03 -14.56
C THR A 104 14.20 -5.67 -14.82
N ASP A 105 15.00 -4.60 -14.92
CA ASP A 105 14.53 -3.30 -15.39
C ASP A 105 13.84 -3.40 -16.75
N THR A 106 14.31 -4.32 -17.60
CA THR A 106 13.72 -4.62 -18.91
C THR A 106 12.28 -5.13 -18.78
N ASP A 107 11.99 -5.99 -17.79
CA ASP A 107 10.64 -6.49 -17.55
C ASP A 107 9.69 -5.37 -17.12
N LEU A 108 10.17 -4.48 -16.24
CA LEU A 108 9.40 -3.32 -15.81
C LEU A 108 9.10 -2.39 -16.99
N ILE A 109 10.09 -2.05 -17.80
CA ILE A 109 9.92 -1.19 -18.98
C ILE A 109 8.91 -1.82 -19.95
N ARG A 110 9.00 -3.14 -20.19
CA ARG A 110 8.05 -3.86 -21.04
C ARG A 110 6.62 -3.77 -20.49
N LYS A 111 6.43 -3.97 -19.17
CA LYS A 111 5.11 -3.91 -18.54
C LYS A 111 4.53 -2.49 -18.51
N ILE A 112 5.37 -1.47 -18.36
CA ILE A 112 4.96 -0.06 -18.50
C ILE A 112 4.41 0.18 -19.90
N ARG A 113 5.14 -0.17 -20.96
CA ARG A 113 4.69 0.00 -22.35
C ARG A 113 3.41 -0.76 -22.65
N GLU A 114 3.25 -1.96 -22.07
CA GLU A 114 2.01 -2.75 -22.19
C GLU A 114 0.81 -1.98 -21.60
N TYR A 115 0.95 -1.42 -20.41
CA TYR A 115 -0.14 -0.70 -19.75
C TYR A 115 -0.41 0.65 -20.39
N GLU A 116 0.63 1.37 -20.82
CA GLU A 116 0.49 2.61 -21.62
C GLU A 116 -0.29 2.34 -22.93
N GLY A 117 0.09 1.29 -23.66
CA GLY A 117 -0.58 0.93 -24.91
C GLY A 117 -2.00 0.40 -24.73
N ARG A 118 -2.25 -0.39 -23.69
CA ARG A 118 -3.55 -1.04 -23.47
C ARG A 118 -4.58 -0.14 -22.79
N TYR A 119 -4.15 0.68 -21.82
CA TYR A 119 -5.03 1.46 -20.95
C TYR A 119 -4.83 2.95 -21.08
N ASN A 120 -3.94 3.42 -21.96
CA ASN A 120 -3.49 4.82 -22.01
C ASN A 120 -3.04 5.32 -20.62
N ALA A 121 -2.36 4.45 -19.87
CA ALA A 121 -1.98 4.68 -18.49
C ALA A 121 -0.90 5.76 -18.35
N ALA A 122 -1.03 6.65 -17.37
CA ALA A 122 0.04 7.54 -16.96
C ALA A 122 0.88 6.86 -15.86
N ILE A 123 2.14 6.53 -16.16
CA ILE A 123 3.02 5.81 -15.24
C ILE A 123 4.27 6.64 -14.96
N ARG A 124 4.72 6.64 -13.71
CA ARG A 124 5.97 7.26 -13.25
C ARG A 124 6.77 6.25 -12.43
N THR A 125 8.03 6.09 -12.73
CA THR A 125 8.97 5.33 -11.88
C THR A 125 9.54 6.25 -10.81
N LEU A 126 9.61 5.76 -9.58
CA LEU A 126 10.23 6.48 -8.48
C LEU A 126 11.65 5.95 -8.28
N ASP A 127 12.63 6.84 -8.39
CA ASP A 127 14.04 6.53 -8.09
C ASP A 127 14.25 6.60 -6.57
N ILE A 128 13.73 5.59 -5.86
CA ILE A 128 13.87 5.47 -4.42
C ILE A 128 14.42 4.08 -4.07
N ARG A 129 15.36 4.04 -3.14
CA ARG A 129 15.79 2.78 -2.54
C ARG A 129 14.80 2.37 -1.48
N ILE A 130 14.02 1.32 -1.76
CA ILE A 130 13.16 0.70 -0.76
C ILE A 130 14.02 -0.31 0.00
N SER A 131 13.95 -0.28 1.33
CA SER A 131 14.59 -1.32 2.16
C SER A 131 13.94 -2.68 1.90
N ASP A 132 14.71 -3.76 2.04
CA ASP A 132 14.23 -5.15 1.91
C ASP A 132 13.28 -5.56 3.04
N LEU A 133 12.91 -4.62 3.88
CA LEU A 133 12.02 -4.83 5.00
C LEU A 133 10.61 -5.19 4.53
N SER A 134 10.14 -6.35 4.96
CA SER A 134 8.75 -6.76 4.75
C SER A 134 7.95 -6.72 6.06
N SER A 135 6.63 -6.58 5.93
CA SER A 135 5.75 -6.70 7.11
C SER A 135 5.84 -8.08 7.78
N SER A 136 6.18 -9.12 7.02
CA SER A 136 6.41 -10.46 7.57
C SER A 136 7.64 -10.47 8.46
N THR A 137 8.75 -9.92 7.98
CA THR A 137 10.00 -9.81 8.76
C THR A 137 9.77 -9.07 10.09
N VAL A 138 9.00 -7.98 10.08
CA VAL A 138 8.68 -7.25 11.32
C VAL A 138 7.87 -8.11 12.29
N ARG A 139 6.86 -8.84 11.79
CA ARG A 139 6.06 -9.75 12.63
C ARG A 139 6.89 -10.91 13.20
N ASP A 140 7.79 -11.47 12.41
CA ASP A 140 8.70 -12.54 12.87
C ASP A 140 9.60 -12.04 14.01
N TYR A 141 10.12 -10.81 13.91
CA TYR A 141 10.91 -10.18 14.98
C TYR A 141 10.09 -10.00 16.26
N ILE A 142 8.81 -9.61 16.14
CA ILE A 142 7.92 -9.47 17.30
C ILE A 142 7.67 -10.82 17.96
N ALA A 143 7.37 -11.86 17.17
CA ALA A 143 7.15 -13.21 17.66
C ALA A 143 8.38 -13.79 18.37
N GLU A 144 9.59 -13.42 17.91
CA GLU A 144 10.86 -13.79 18.52
C GLU A 144 11.25 -12.90 19.72
N GLY A 145 10.43 -11.90 20.07
CA GLY A 145 10.71 -10.96 21.16
C GLY A 145 11.84 -9.95 20.86
N ARG A 146 12.20 -9.76 19.59
CA ARG A 146 13.25 -8.85 19.14
C ARG A 146 12.76 -7.41 19.04
N ASP A 147 13.71 -6.48 19.16
CA ASP A 147 13.42 -5.03 19.01
C ASP A 147 13.11 -4.67 17.54
N ILE A 148 12.02 -3.91 17.36
CA ILE A 148 11.54 -3.46 16.05
C ILE A 148 11.67 -1.95 15.83
N ARG A 149 12.25 -1.20 16.78
CA ARG A 149 12.35 0.28 16.69
C ARG A 149 13.21 0.78 15.54
N SER A 150 14.09 -0.05 14.99
CA SER A 150 14.82 0.26 13.75
C SER A 150 13.94 0.18 12.47
N PHE A 151 12.75 -0.39 12.57
CA PHE A 151 11.87 -0.65 11.42
C PHE A 151 10.56 0.13 11.44
N VAL A 152 10.13 0.57 12.63
CA VAL A 152 8.89 1.33 12.82
C VAL A 152 9.12 2.48 13.80
N PRO A 153 8.31 3.56 13.73
CA PRO A 153 8.39 4.64 14.71
C PRO A 153 8.21 4.12 16.15
N ASP A 154 8.88 4.75 17.11
CA ASP A 154 8.85 4.36 18.53
C ASP A 154 7.43 4.27 19.09
N LYS A 155 6.54 5.18 18.69
CA LYS A 155 5.12 5.18 19.10
C LYS A 155 4.39 3.91 18.61
N VAL A 156 4.68 3.45 17.41
CA VAL A 156 4.13 2.21 16.84
C VAL A 156 4.70 0.99 17.55
N ALA A 157 6.02 0.95 17.79
CA ALA A 157 6.65 -0.16 18.52
C ALA A 157 6.08 -0.29 19.95
N LYS A 158 5.87 0.85 20.63
CA LYS A 158 5.25 0.91 21.95
C LYS A 158 3.82 0.36 21.92
N TYR A 159 2.99 0.84 20.98
CA TYR A 159 1.61 0.40 20.83
C TYR A 159 1.51 -1.12 20.60
N ILE A 160 2.33 -1.67 19.71
CA ILE A 160 2.40 -3.11 19.45
C ILE A 160 2.70 -3.90 20.72
N LYS A 161 3.69 -3.43 21.50
CA LYS A 161 4.11 -4.07 22.74
C LYS A 161 3.03 -4.03 23.81
N GLU A 162 2.41 -2.88 24.04
CA GLU A 162 1.37 -2.65 25.08
C GLU A 162 0.09 -3.44 24.79
N ASN A 163 -0.27 -3.61 23.53
CA ASN A 163 -1.45 -4.36 23.11
C ASN A 163 -1.16 -5.83 22.79
N GLY A 164 0.08 -6.30 22.97
CA GLY A 164 0.46 -7.69 22.75
C GLY A 164 0.25 -8.19 21.32
N LEU A 165 0.37 -7.30 20.31
CA LEU A 165 0.08 -7.63 18.92
C LEU A 165 1.18 -8.50 18.29
N TYR A 166 0.79 -9.39 17.39
CA TYR A 166 1.70 -10.25 16.59
C TYR A 166 2.55 -11.22 17.43
N ARG A 167 2.12 -11.59 18.64
CA ARG A 167 2.80 -12.57 19.50
C ARG A 167 2.30 -13.99 19.24
#